data_0e48d9d35274c399115f9b101720e297
#
_entry.id   0e48d9d35274c399115f9b101720e297
#
_cell.length_a   1.000
_cell.length_b   1.000
_cell.length_c   1.000
_cell.angle_alpha   90.00
_cell.angle_beta   90.00
_cell.angle_gamma   90.00
#
_symmetry.space_group_name_H-M   'P 1'
#
loop_
_entity.id
_entity.type
_entity.pdbx_description
1 polymer ?
#
loop_
_entity_poly.entity_id
_entity_poly.type
_entity_poly.pdbx_seq_one_letter_code
_entity_poly.pdbx_strand_id
1 'polypeptide(L)'
;MIDLDIPDLDIEDLDPDLEDQTQKNGVEDESGGALTYAVIGSGQGGGKIAKAFYDLGYKKTVAFNTAQSDLALLDLPDEHKFFVDHFGGQGAGKNQERGKEAYEAKSQEIFNKLREIFGENIDRILITVGAAGGTG
;
A
#
# COMPACT_ATOMS: atom_id res chain seq x y z
N MET A 1 -42.19 8.09 21.05
CA MET A 1 -40.83 8.68 21.01
C MET A 1 -39.86 7.65 21.57
N ILE A 2 -39.17 7.01 20.71
CA ILE A 2 -38.17 5.99 21.10
C ILE A 2 -36.92 6.76 21.50
N ASP A 3 -36.67 6.85 22.80
CA ASP A 3 -35.37 7.26 23.31
C ASP A 3 -34.35 6.18 22.93
N LEU A 4 -33.69 6.36 21.83
CA LEU A 4 -32.46 5.64 21.53
C LEU A 4 -31.39 6.18 22.47
N ASP A 5 -31.30 5.61 23.64
CA ASP A 5 -30.14 5.74 24.51
C ASP A 5 -28.96 5.07 23.77
N ILE A 6 -28.34 5.85 22.90
CA ILE A 6 -27.04 5.45 22.37
C ILE A 6 -26.09 5.69 23.53
N PRO A 7 -25.51 4.64 24.15
CA PRO A 7 -24.51 4.84 25.17
C PRO A 7 -23.39 5.69 24.53
N ASP A 8 -23.09 6.81 25.17
CA ASP A 8 -21.88 7.55 24.86
C ASP A 8 -20.72 6.54 24.93
N LEU A 9 -20.26 6.13 23.75
CA LEU A 9 -19.02 5.39 23.65
C LEU A 9 -17.91 6.35 24.05
N ASP A 10 -17.59 6.35 25.33
CA ASP A 10 -16.40 6.99 25.85
C ASP A 10 -15.20 6.39 25.12
N ILE A 11 -14.37 7.24 24.55
CA ILE A 11 -13.08 6.85 23.92
C ILE A 11 -12.23 6.02 24.90
N GLU A 12 -12.45 6.19 26.21
CA GLU A 12 -11.81 5.41 27.28
C GLU A 12 -12.27 3.94 27.34
N ASP A 13 -13.44 3.61 26.76
CA ASP A 13 -13.97 2.23 26.69
C ASP A 13 -13.51 1.46 25.45
N LEU A 14 -12.77 2.11 24.53
CA LEU A 14 -12.12 1.44 23.42
C LEU A 14 -10.93 0.65 23.95
N ASP A 15 -10.98 -0.66 23.78
CA ASP A 15 -9.88 -1.55 24.10
C ASP A 15 -8.63 -1.11 23.33
N PRO A 16 -7.55 -0.63 24.00
CA PRO A 16 -6.33 -0.21 23.33
C PRO A 16 -5.66 -1.35 22.55
N ASP A 17 -5.98 -2.61 22.84
CA ASP A 17 -5.49 -3.77 22.09
C ASP A 17 -6.18 -3.94 20.73
N LEU A 18 -7.35 -3.31 20.48
CA LEU A 18 -8.02 -3.35 19.18
C LEU A 18 -7.28 -2.57 18.09
N GLU A 19 -6.73 -1.39 18.42
CA GLU A 19 -5.91 -0.62 17.48
C GLU A 19 -4.61 -1.35 17.15
N ASP A 20 -4.00 -1.98 18.14
CA ASP A 20 -2.77 -2.77 17.96
C ASP A 20 -3.02 -4.03 17.11
N GLN A 21 -4.16 -4.69 17.28
CA GLN A 21 -4.56 -5.85 16.45
C GLN A 21 -4.85 -5.46 15.00
N THR A 22 -5.46 -4.31 14.75
CA THR A 22 -5.75 -3.81 13.40
C THR A 22 -4.43 -3.47 12.67
N GLN A 23 -3.46 -2.89 13.35
CA GLN A 23 -2.14 -2.62 12.79
C GLN A 23 -1.34 -3.90 12.53
N LYS A 24 -1.48 -4.93 13.37
CA LYS A 24 -0.81 -6.22 13.19
C LYS A 24 -1.34 -7.00 11.99
N ASN A 25 -2.63 -6.92 11.73
CA ASN A 25 -3.27 -7.70 10.68
C ASN A 25 -3.25 -7.00 9.31
N GLY A 26 -3.11 -5.66 9.28
CA GLY A 26 -3.22 -4.90 8.05
C GLY A 26 -4.64 -4.95 7.47
N VAL A 27 -4.77 -4.78 6.15
CA VAL A 27 -6.05 -4.93 5.45
C VAL A 27 -6.44 -6.40 5.32
N GLU A 28 -7.73 -6.70 5.30
CA GLU A 28 -8.22 -8.06 5.09
C GLU A 28 -8.07 -8.48 3.63
N ASP A 29 -7.65 -9.72 3.42
CA ASP A 29 -7.52 -10.33 2.11
C ASP A 29 -8.84 -10.99 1.70
N GLU A 30 -9.24 -10.84 0.45
CA GLU A 30 -10.48 -11.36 -0.11
C GLU A 30 -10.23 -12.44 -1.18
N SER A 31 -8.97 -12.82 -1.41
CA SER A 31 -8.61 -13.80 -2.43
C SER A 31 -9.14 -15.21 -2.17
N GLY A 32 -9.42 -15.55 -0.91
CA GLY A 32 -9.84 -16.89 -0.49
C GLY A 32 -8.75 -17.95 -0.61
N GLY A 33 -7.51 -17.56 -0.87
CA GLY A 33 -6.36 -18.45 -0.98
C GLY A 33 -5.91 -18.99 0.38
N ALA A 34 -5.19 -20.14 0.34
CA ALA A 34 -4.62 -20.75 1.54
C ALA A 34 -3.41 -19.98 2.09
N LEU A 35 -2.77 -19.15 1.27
CA LEU A 35 -1.63 -18.32 1.63
C LEU A 35 -2.00 -16.84 1.53
N THR A 36 -1.51 -16.05 2.48
CA THR A 36 -1.64 -14.61 2.47
C THR A 36 -0.46 -13.98 1.72
N TYR A 37 -0.75 -13.33 0.59
CA TYR A 37 0.22 -12.63 -0.23
C TYR A 37 0.17 -11.13 0.03
N ALA A 38 1.33 -10.52 0.23
CA ALA A 38 1.53 -9.09 0.11
C ALA A 38 2.07 -8.77 -1.29
N VAL A 39 1.48 -7.84 -1.99
CA VAL A 39 1.85 -7.47 -3.37
C VAL A 39 2.38 -6.05 -3.41
N ILE A 40 3.57 -5.88 -3.94
CA ILE A 40 4.22 -4.58 -4.14
C ILE A 40 4.36 -4.34 -5.65
N GLY A 41 3.76 -3.25 -6.14
CA GLY A 41 3.96 -2.79 -7.50
C GLY A 41 4.87 -1.56 -7.54
N SER A 42 5.98 -1.62 -8.26
CA SER A 42 6.91 -0.50 -8.41
C SER A 42 6.93 0.01 -9.85
N GLY A 43 6.74 1.33 -9.99
CA GLY A 43 6.66 1.98 -11.28
C GLY A 43 5.33 1.75 -12.01
N GLN A 44 5.22 2.27 -13.24
CA GLN A 44 3.99 2.19 -14.02
C GLN A 44 3.59 0.74 -14.34
N GLY A 45 4.52 -0.06 -14.85
CA GLY A 45 4.27 -1.45 -15.21
C GLY A 45 3.96 -2.33 -14.00
N GLY A 46 4.77 -2.22 -12.94
CA GLY A 46 4.57 -2.94 -11.69
C GLY A 46 3.26 -2.59 -11.01
N GLY A 47 2.89 -1.31 -11.01
CA GLY A 47 1.62 -0.83 -10.46
C GLY A 47 0.40 -1.43 -11.15
N LYS A 48 0.43 -1.55 -12.48
CA LYS A 48 -0.67 -2.18 -13.24
C LYS A 48 -0.82 -3.67 -12.92
N ILE A 49 0.28 -4.38 -12.75
CA ILE A 49 0.25 -5.80 -12.37
C ILE A 49 -0.28 -5.94 -10.93
N ALA A 50 0.20 -5.11 -10.00
CA ALA A 50 -0.28 -5.11 -8.62
C ALA A 50 -1.79 -4.83 -8.55
N LYS A 51 -2.30 -3.90 -9.37
CA LYS A 51 -3.75 -3.65 -9.48
C LYS A 51 -4.51 -4.91 -9.91
N ALA A 52 -3.99 -5.66 -10.88
CA ALA A 52 -4.64 -6.90 -11.32
C ALA A 52 -4.76 -7.91 -10.17
N PHE A 53 -3.74 -8.03 -9.32
CA PHE A 53 -3.83 -8.84 -8.10
C PHE A 53 -4.85 -8.30 -7.10
N TYR A 54 -4.90 -6.98 -6.91
CA TYR A 54 -5.91 -6.35 -6.05
C TYR A 54 -7.32 -6.69 -6.49
N ASP A 55 -7.61 -6.62 -7.80
CA ASP A 55 -8.91 -6.95 -8.37
C ASP A 55 -9.28 -8.44 -8.19
N LEU A 56 -8.30 -9.33 -8.08
CA LEU A 56 -8.48 -10.75 -7.77
C LEU A 56 -8.73 -11.03 -6.28
N GLY A 57 -8.74 -10.00 -5.43
CA GLY A 57 -8.98 -10.14 -4.00
C GLY A 57 -7.73 -10.10 -3.11
N TYR A 58 -6.53 -9.94 -3.68
CA TYR A 58 -5.29 -9.77 -2.91
C TYR A 58 -5.18 -8.33 -2.42
N LYS A 59 -5.89 -8.03 -1.34
CA LYS A 59 -6.06 -6.65 -0.84
C LYS A 59 -4.83 -6.09 -0.14
N LYS A 60 -3.90 -6.92 0.31
CA LYS A 60 -2.59 -6.49 0.84
C LYS A 60 -1.67 -6.10 -0.32
N THR A 61 -2.04 -5.03 -1.02
CA THR A 61 -1.38 -4.55 -2.24
C THR A 61 -1.05 -3.07 -2.10
N VAL A 62 0.17 -2.68 -2.45
CA VAL A 62 0.61 -1.28 -2.49
C VAL A 62 1.33 -1.02 -3.81
N ALA A 63 0.98 0.08 -4.46
CA ALA A 63 1.67 0.57 -5.65
C ALA A 63 2.50 1.81 -5.30
N PHE A 64 3.77 1.77 -5.68
CA PHE A 64 4.72 2.88 -5.53
C PHE A 64 5.09 3.47 -6.88
N ASN A 65 5.19 4.78 -6.97
CA ASN A 65 5.76 5.46 -8.13
C ASN A 65 6.35 6.81 -7.75
N THR A 66 7.37 7.24 -8.47
CA THR A 66 7.95 8.58 -8.40
C THR A 66 7.22 9.57 -9.34
N ALA A 67 6.40 9.08 -10.26
CA ALA A 67 5.54 9.87 -11.14
C ALA A 67 4.12 9.94 -10.58
N GLN A 68 3.72 11.11 -10.13
CA GLN A 68 2.40 11.33 -9.55
C GLN A 68 1.27 11.09 -10.57
N SER A 69 1.48 11.48 -11.82
CA SER A 69 0.51 11.27 -12.91
C SER A 69 0.20 9.80 -13.15
N ASP A 70 1.20 8.94 -13.08
CA ASP A 70 1.02 7.50 -13.28
C ASP A 70 0.20 6.86 -12.16
N LEU A 71 0.42 7.31 -10.91
CA LEU A 71 -0.38 6.87 -9.77
C LEU A 71 -1.82 7.38 -9.84
N ALA A 72 -2.03 8.61 -10.30
CA ALA A 72 -3.37 9.17 -10.44
C ALA A 72 -4.22 8.41 -11.46
N LEU A 73 -3.59 7.86 -12.50
CA LEU A 73 -4.26 7.05 -13.52
C LEU A 73 -4.48 5.59 -13.11
N LEU A 74 -3.85 5.15 -12.03
CA LEU A 74 -3.98 3.79 -11.53
C LEU A 74 -5.29 3.67 -10.73
N ASP A 75 -6.17 2.77 -11.15
CA ASP A 75 -7.47 2.51 -10.51
C ASP A 75 -7.32 1.62 -9.26
N LEU A 76 -6.66 2.16 -8.26
CA LEU A 76 -6.55 1.62 -6.90
C LEU A 76 -7.05 2.66 -5.90
N PRO A 77 -7.59 2.24 -4.75
CA PRO A 77 -7.87 3.18 -3.65
C PRO A 77 -6.60 3.94 -3.24
N ASP A 78 -6.76 5.21 -2.86
CA ASP A 78 -5.61 6.08 -2.55
C ASP A 78 -4.75 5.55 -1.41
N GLU A 79 -5.33 4.87 -0.43
CA GLU A 79 -4.61 4.23 0.67
C GLU A 79 -3.66 3.10 0.20
N HIS A 80 -3.89 2.53 -0.98
CA HIS A 80 -3.04 1.49 -1.60
C HIS A 80 -2.01 2.05 -2.58
N LYS A 81 -1.94 3.38 -2.71
CA LYS A 81 -0.98 4.09 -3.55
C LYS A 81 -0.02 4.91 -2.69
N PHE A 82 1.26 4.86 -3.02
CA PHE A 82 2.26 5.67 -2.35
C PHE A 82 3.10 6.44 -3.37
N PHE A 83 3.02 7.75 -3.31
CA PHE A 83 3.84 8.64 -4.11
C PHE A 83 5.20 8.84 -3.45
N VAL A 84 6.25 8.36 -4.11
CA VAL A 84 7.64 8.55 -3.67
C VAL A 84 8.11 9.93 -4.14
N ASP A 85 7.76 10.97 -3.37
CA ASP A 85 8.03 12.37 -3.71
C ASP A 85 9.51 12.72 -3.48
N HIS A 86 10.30 12.67 -4.54
CA HIS A 86 11.71 13.07 -4.51
C HIS A 86 12.07 14.03 -5.64
N PHE A 87 11.32 14.01 -6.76
CA PHE A 87 11.58 14.82 -7.96
C PHE A 87 10.43 15.76 -8.34
N GLY A 88 9.60 16.19 -7.37
CA GLY A 88 8.47 17.08 -7.64
C GLY A 88 7.38 16.48 -8.54
N GLY A 89 7.21 15.16 -8.53
CA GLY A 89 6.17 14.45 -9.27
C GLY A 89 6.51 14.10 -10.72
N GLN A 90 7.67 14.48 -11.22
CA GLN A 90 8.08 14.24 -12.61
C GLN A 90 8.57 12.81 -12.87
N GLY A 91 8.76 12.02 -11.81
CA GLY A 91 9.28 10.66 -11.91
C GLY A 91 10.80 10.59 -12.11
N ALA A 92 11.31 9.37 -12.21
CA ALA A 92 12.74 9.10 -12.36
C ALA A 92 13.25 9.24 -13.81
N GLY A 93 12.38 9.48 -14.80
CA GLY A 93 12.74 9.68 -16.20
C GLY A 93 13.47 8.49 -16.82
N LYS A 94 13.07 7.25 -16.48
CA LYS A 94 13.74 5.99 -16.89
C LYS A 94 15.19 5.86 -16.40
N ASN A 95 15.59 6.66 -15.42
CA ASN A 95 16.92 6.60 -14.81
C ASN A 95 16.86 5.77 -13.52
N GLN A 96 17.50 4.62 -13.50
CA GLN A 96 17.49 3.68 -12.38
C GLN A 96 18.18 4.24 -11.12
N GLU A 97 19.26 5.01 -11.29
CA GLU A 97 19.95 5.63 -10.15
C GLU A 97 19.06 6.65 -9.44
N ARG A 98 18.29 7.45 -10.19
CA ARG A 98 17.29 8.36 -9.64
C ARG A 98 16.18 7.61 -8.94
N GLY A 99 15.69 6.52 -9.51
CA GLY A 99 14.71 5.66 -8.85
C GLY A 99 15.21 5.15 -7.51
N LYS A 100 16.44 4.62 -7.48
CA LYS A 100 17.09 4.14 -6.25
C LYS A 100 17.24 5.25 -5.21
N GLU A 101 17.73 6.42 -5.61
CA GLU A 101 17.88 7.60 -4.74
C GLU A 101 16.54 7.97 -4.08
N ALA A 102 15.45 8.00 -4.85
CA ALA A 102 14.13 8.33 -4.34
C ALA A 102 13.66 7.32 -3.28
N TYR A 103 13.85 6.03 -3.52
CA TYR A 103 13.48 4.97 -2.56
C TYR A 103 14.34 5.03 -1.30
N GLU A 104 15.62 5.26 -1.41
CA GLU A 104 16.52 5.41 -0.26
C GLU A 104 16.14 6.63 0.59
N ALA A 105 15.84 7.76 -0.04
CA ALA A 105 15.43 8.99 0.65
C ALA A 105 14.10 8.84 1.39
N LYS A 106 13.18 8.00 0.89
CA LYS A 106 11.83 7.79 1.42
C LYS A 106 11.64 6.43 2.12
N SER A 107 12.71 5.72 2.38
CA SER A 107 12.67 4.34 2.89
C SER A 107 11.83 4.17 4.15
N GLN A 108 11.92 5.10 5.11
CA GLN A 108 11.14 5.02 6.35
C GLN A 108 9.64 5.20 6.10
N GLU A 109 9.27 6.15 5.24
CA GLU A 109 7.86 6.39 4.87
C GLU A 109 7.28 5.19 4.11
N ILE A 110 8.05 4.61 3.20
CA ILE A 110 7.69 3.39 2.47
C ILE A 110 7.46 2.24 3.44
N PHE A 111 8.39 2.02 4.36
CA PHE A 111 8.28 0.96 5.36
C PHE A 111 7.03 1.09 6.23
N ASN A 112 6.74 2.32 6.70
CA ASN A 112 5.53 2.59 7.47
C ASN A 112 4.26 2.29 6.68
N LYS A 113 4.24 2.65 5.39
CA LYS A 113 3.11 2.36 4.50
C LYS A 113 2.90 0.86 4.29
N LEU A 114 3.99 0.12 4.10
CA LEU A 114 3.93 -1.34 3.96
C LEU A 114 3.38 -2.00 5.23
N ARG A 115 3.83 -1.57 6.40
CA ARG A 115 3.32 -2.09 7.67
C ARG A 115 1.84 -1.79 7.89
N GLU A 116 1.39 -0.60 7.51
CA GLU A 116 -0.01 -0.20 7.61
C GLU A 116 -0.93 -1.13 6.80
N ILE A 117 -0.57 -1.40 5.55
CA ILE A 117 -1.39 -2.19 4.62
C ILE A 117 -1.22 -3.69 4.85
N PHE A 118 0.00 -4.15 5.02
CA PHE A 118 0.30 -5.58 5.07
C PHE A 118 0.06 -6.18 6.45
N GLY A 119 0.30 -5.40 7.52
CA GLY A 119 0.34 -5.95 8.87
C GLY A 119 1.50 -6.93 9.04
N GLU A 120 1.36 -7.85 9.97
CA GLU A 120 2.39 -8.86 10.29
C GLU A 120 2.03 -10.27 9.79
N ASN A 121 0.79 -10.49 9.38
CA ASN A 121 0.27 -11.80 8.99
C ASN A 121 0.33 -12.00 7.48
N ILE A 122 1.52 -12.23 6.94
CA ILE A 122 1.80 -12.51 5.53
C ILE A 122 2.69 -13.73 5.39
N ASP A 123 2.40 -14.58 4.39
CA ASP A 123 3.17 -15.78 4.08
C ASP A 123 4.20 -15.52 2.98
N ARG A 124 3.86 -14.69 2.01
CA ARG A 124 4.69 -14.40 0.83
C ARG A 124 4.60 -12.93 0.44
N ILE A 125 5.69 -12.40 -0.08
CA ILE A 125 5.73 -11.08 -0.71
C ILE A 125 5.99 -11.27 -2.20
N LEU A 126 5.11 -10.70 -3.03
CA LEU A 126 5.27 -10.62 -4.47
C LEU A 126 5.64 -9.20 -4.86
N ILE A 127 6.77 -9.03 -5.52
CA ILE A 127 7.22 -7.74 -6.03
C ILE A 127 7.10 -7.73 -7.54
N THR A 128 6.35 -6.79 -8.09
CA THR A 128 6.14 -6.60 -9.52
C THR A 128 6.79 -5.31 -9.98
N VAL A 129 7.60 -5.39 -11.01
CA VAL A 129 8.39 -4.27 -11.52
C VAL A 129 8.45 -4.28 -13.03
N GLY A 130 8.62 -3.10 -13.62
CA GLY A 130 8.98 -2.97 -15.04
C GLY A 130 10.49 -2.80 -15.17
N ALA A 131 11.19 -3.80 -15.70
CA ALA A 131 12.66 -3.83 -15.72
C ALA A 131 13.34 -2.69 -16.53
N ALA A 132 12.62 -2.02 -17.42
CA ALA A 132 13.14 -0.91 -18.23
C ALA A 132 12.71 0.48 -17.74
N GLY A 133 12.00 0.56 -16.61
CA GLY A 133 11.58 1.80 -15.98
C GLY A 133 12.63 2.39 -15.05
N GLY A 134 12.51 3.68 -14.73
CA GLY A 134 13.39 4.33 -13.75
C GLY A 134 12.98 4.06 -12.30
N THR A 135 11.69 3.84 -12.05
CA THR A 135 11.15 3.60 -10.70
C THR A 135 11.08 2.10 -10.34
N GLY A 136 10.90 1.27 -11.32
CA GLY A 136 10.80 -0.19 -11.15
C GLY A 136 12.16 -0.92 -10.90
#